data_218555a57a857266b6e4aedb7da9a489
#
_entry.id   218555a57a857266b6e4aedb7da9a489
#
_cell.length_a   1.000
_cell.length_b   1.000
_cell.length_c   1.000
_cell.angle_alpha   90.00
_cell.angle_beta   90.00
_cell.angle_gamma   90.00
#
_symmetry.space_group_name_H-M   'P 1'
#
loop_
_entity.id
_entity.type
_entity.pdbx_description
1 polymer ?
#
loop_
_entity_poly.entity_id
_entity_poly.type
_entity_poly.pdbx_seq_one_letter_code
_entity_poly.pdbx_strand_id
1 'polypeptide(L)'
;MAHQFPDITVYGSALRFALEAEQACADLAAAAGVLAPDQTWRDKLEEVVCTHDDRVQKLNVLPIVAGPAAHEPVRALEGPAYLGTLDAEPVTTWPGAVEQLIQAEEDTARYHDAFAAQCGAILGDRARSFEKSAKQDRDYAAELRRLLG
;
A
#
# COMPACT_ATOMS: atom_id res chain seq x y z
N MET A 1 -8.69 -13.09 -1.92
CA MET A 1 -8.42 -13.51 -0.54
C MET A 1 -8.12 -12.27 0.30
N ALA A 2 -8.82 -12.13 1.41
CA ALA A 2 -8.66 -10.95 2.24
C ALA A 2 -7.31 -10.95 2.97
N HIS A 3 -6.69 -9.78 3.08
CA HIS A 3 -5.45 -9.60 3.82
C HIS A 3 -5.75 -9.42 5.31
N GLN A 4 -4.83 -9.84 6.15
CA GLN A 4 -4.95 -9.70 7.59
C GLN A 4 -4.09 -8.54 8.08
N PHE A 5 -4.72 -7.43 8.38
CA PHE A 5 -4.04 -6.25 8.89
C PHE A 5 -3.91 -6.35 10.40
N PRO A 6 -2.70 -6.16 10.93
CA PRO A 6 -2.50 -6.23 12.38
C PRO A 6 -3.03 -4.98 13.07
N ASP A 7 -3.37 -5.11 14.36
CA ASP A 7 -3.57 -3.95 15.22
C ASP A 7 -2.21 -3.27 15.40
N ILE A 8 -2.18 -1.95 15.27
CA ILE A 8 -0.93 -1.20 15.40
C ILE A 8 -0.74 -0.79 16.84
N THR A 9 0.22 -1.42 17.50
CA THR A 9 0.57 -1.13 18.89
C THR A 9 2.04 -0.78 19.06
N VAL A 10 2.89 -1.34 18.20
CA VAL A 10 4.33 -1.14 18.21
C VAL A 10 4.84 -0.91 16.80
N TYR A 11 6.09 -0.47 16.69
CA TYR A 11 6.72 -0.21 15.39
C TYR A 11 6.68 -1.44 14.47
N GLY A 12 6.92 -2.63 15.00
CA GLY A 12 6.87 -3.87 14.21
C GLY A 12 5.51 -4.13 13.59
N SER A 13 4.40 -3.89 14.33
CA SER A 13 3.07 -4.04 13.78
C SER A 13 2.74 -2.93 12.76
N ALA A 14 3.29 -1.73 12.93
CA ALA A 14 3.16 -0.67 11.93
C ALA A 14 3.85 -1.03 10.61
N LEU A 15 5.02 -1.66 10.68
CA LEU A 15 5.71 -2.18 9.49
C LEU A 15 4.91 -3.29 8.81
N ARG A 16 4.33 -4.20 9.60
CA ARG A 16 3.49 -5.27 9.06
C ARG A 16 2.25 -4.73 8.38
N PHE A 17 1.66 -3.67 8.93
CA PHE A 17 0.53 -3.01 8.27
C PHE A 17 0.94 -2.46 6.91
N ALA A 18 2.10 -1.79 6.83
CA ALA A 18 2.63 -1.30 5.56
C ALA A 18 2.82 -2.44 4.55
N LEU A 19 3.38 -3.56 5.00
CA LEU A 19 3.61 -4.73 4.16
C LEU A 19 2.29 -5.28 3.61
N GLU A 20 1.29 -5.44 4.47
CA GLU A 20 -0.03 -5.92 4.05
C GLU A 20 -0.71 -4.96 3.07
N ALA A 21 -0.54 -3.66 3.27
CA ALA A 21 -1.08 -2.66 2.34
C ALA A 21 -0.45 -2.79 0.95
N GLU A 22 0.87 -2.98 0.89
CA GLU A 22 1.56 -3.18 -0.39
C GLU A 22 1.08 -4.46 -1.09
N GLN A 23 0.93 -5.55 -0.34
CA GLN A 23 0.44 -6.81 -0.89
C GLN A 23 -1.00 -6.67 -1.40
N ALA A 24 -1.84 -5.97 -0.65
CA ALA A 24 -3.22 -5.73 -1.05
C ALA A 24 -3.31 -4.93 -2.35
N CYS A 25 -2.50 -3.88 -2.48
CA CYS A 25 -2.46 -3.09 -3.72
C CYS A 25 -1.99 -3.93 -4.91
N ALA A 26 -0.96 -4.76 -4.72
CA ALA A 26 -0.48 -5.66 -5.78
C ALA A 26 -1.58 -6.62 -6.22
N ASP A 27 -2.29 -7.22 -5.26
CA ASP A 27 -3.36 -8.17 -5.56
C ASP A 27 -4.54 -7.51 -6.27
N LEU A 28 -4.93 -6.30 -5.83
CA LEU A 28 -6.01 -5.55 -6.48
C LEU A 28 -5.62 -5.14 -7.91
N ALA A 29 -4.38 -4.74 -8.12
CA ALA A 29 -3.87 -4.40 -9.45
C ALA A 29 -3.84 -5.62 -10.36
N ALA A 30 -3.40 -6.77 -9.85
CA ALA A 30 -3.39 -8.03 -10.61
C ALA A 30 -4.81 -8.46 -10.98
N ALA A 31 -5.74 -8.39 -10.03
CA ALA A 31 -7.14 -8.73 -10.26
C ALA A 31 -7.78 -7.82 -11.31
N ALA A 32 -7.51 -6.52 -11.23
CA ALA A 32 -7.99 -5.56 -12.23
C ALA A 32 -7.38 -5.84 -13.60
N GLY A 33 -6.12 -6.25 -13.65
CA GLY A 33 -5.42 -6.59 -14.89
C GLY A 33 -6.08 -7.73 -15.66
N VAL A 34 -6.64 -8.72 -14.95
CA VAL A 34 -7.37 -9.83 -15.58
C VAL A 34 -8.63 -9.31 -16.29
N LEU A 35 -9.23 -8.25 -15.78
CA LEU A 35 -10.47 -7.68 -16.31
C LEU A 35 -10.24 -6.53 -17.31
N ALA A 36 -8.98 -6.14 -17.51
CA ALA A 36 -8.62 -4.96 -18.30
C ALA A 36 -9.12 -5.07 -19.75
N PRO A 37 -9.73 -3.99 -20.28
CA PRO A 37 -10.34 -4.05 -21.62
C PRO A 37 -9.33 -4.03 -22.77
N ASP A 38 -8.10 -3.58 -22.54
CA ASP A 38 -7.10 -3.46 -23.61
C ASP A 38 -5.68 -3.54 -23.07
N GLN A 39 -4.69 -3.51 -23.98
CA GLN A 39 -3.28 -3.66 -23.64
C GLN A 39 -2.73 -2.45 -22.86
N THR A 40 -3.20 -1.26 -23.16
CA THR A 40 -2.77 -0.05 -22.44
C THR A 40 -3.08 -0.20 -20.95
N TRP A 41 -4.29 -0.67 -20.63
CA TRP A 41 -4.68 -0.93 -19.24
C TRP A 41 -3.84 -2.05 -18.62
N ARG A 42 -3.65 -3.15 -19.35
CA ARG A 42 -2.86 -4.29 -18.85
C ARG A 42 -1.43 -3.87 -18.51
N ASP A 43 -0.81 -3.09 -19.40
CA ASP A 43 0.57 -2.62 -19.19
C ASP A 43 0.66 -1.72 -17.96
N LYS A 44 -0.28 -0.80 -17.79
CA LYS A 44 -0.29 0.10 -16.63
C LYS A 44 -0.50 -0.67 -15.34
N LEU A 45 -1.44 -1.60 -15.31
CA LEU A 45 -1.72 -2.39 -14.11
C LEU A 45 -0.56 -3.32 -13.76
N GLU A 46 0.13 -3.88 -14.75
CA GLU A 46 1.34 -4.67 -14.52
C GLU A 46 2.45 -3.82 -13.90
N GLU A 47 2.61 -2.58 -14.36
CA GLU A 47 3.56 -1.63 -13.76
C GLU A 47 3.25 -1.42 -12.28
N VAL A 48 1.96 -1.23 -11.93
CA VAL A 48 1.53 -1.05 -10.55
C VAL A 48 1.85 -2.30 -9.71
N VAL A 49 1.54 -3.49 -10.22
CA VAL A 49 1.85 -4.76 -9.56
C VAL A 49 3.36 -4.85 -9.27
N CYS A 50 4.19 -4.60 -10.27
CA CYS A 50 5.65 -4.69 -10.11
C CYS A 50 6.18 -3.72 -9.07
N THR A 51 5.65 -2.51 -9.05
CA THR A 51 6.05 -1.51 -8.05
C THR A 51 5.75 -1.98 -6.63
N HIS A 52 4.54 -2.48 -6.39
CA HIS A 52 4.16 -2.94 -5.06
C HIS A 52 4.89 -4.22 -4.66
N ASP A 53 5.09 -5.16 -5.57
CA ASP A 53 5.85 -6.37 -5.31
C ASP A 53 7.31 -6.05 -4.91
N ASP A 54 7.92 -5.10 -5.58
CA ASP A 54 9.27 -4.65 -5.27
C ASP A 54 9.34 -4.05 -3.86
N ARG A 55 8.34 -3.26 -3.48
CA ARG A 55 8.24 -2.70 -2.14
C ARG A 55 8.05 -3.78 -1.07
N VAL A 56 7.24 -4.81 -1.37
CA VAL A 56 7.06 -5.95 -0.47
C VAL A 56 8.40 -6.59 -0.13
N GLN A 57 9.24 -6.83 -1.14
CA GLN A 57 10.56 -7.43 -0.92
C GLN A 57 11.43 -6.55 -0.04
N LYS A 58 11.42 -5.24 -0.24
CA LYS A 58 12.20 -4.30 0.56
C LYS A 58 11.70 -4.22 2.00
N LEU A 59 10.38 -4.23 2.20
CA LEU A 59 9.78 -4.15 3.53
C LEU A 59 10.02 -5.42 4.36
N ASN A 60 10.08 -6.58 3.73
CA ASN A 60 10.28 -7.84 4.44
C ASN A 60 11.58 -7.91 5.25
N VAL A 61 12.58 -7.12 4.93
CA VAL A 61 13.86 -7.12 5.67
C VAL A 61 13.86 -6.09 6.81
N LEU A 62 12.94 -5.12 6.82
CA LEU A 62 12.96 -4.05 7.82
C LEU A 62 12.76 -4.52 9.27
N PRO A 63 11.85 -5.47 9.57
CA PRO A 63 11.69 -5.95 10.95
C PRO A 63 12.97 -6.57 11.50
N ILE A 64 13.76 -7.24 10.66
CA ILE A 64 15.03 -7.84 11.05
C ILE A 64 16.06 -6.76 11.38
N VAL A 65 16.11 -5.73 10.53
CA VAL A 65 17.02 -4.59 10.70
C VAL A 65 16.65 -3.74 11.91
N ALA A 66 15.35 -3.61 12.18
CA ALA A 66 14.85 -2.80 13.29
C ALA A 66 15.27 -3.35 14.66
N GLY A 67 15.43 -4.67 14.79
CA GLY A 67 15.84 -5.28 16.04
C GLY A 67 14.97 -4.86 17.22
N PRO A 68 15.57 -4.37 18.33
CA PRO A 68 14.80 -3.95 19.52
C PRO A 68 13.79 -2.83 19.26
N ALA A 69 14.03 -1.99 18.25
CA ALA A 69 13.10 -0.90 17.91
C ALA A 69 11.74 -1.42 17.46
N ALA A 70 11.64 -2.69 17.02
CA ALA A 70 10.37 -3.31 16.66
C ALA A 70 9.34 -3.26 17.79
N HIS A 71 9.79 -3.18 19.04
CA HIS A 71 8.92 -3.13 20.23
C HIS A 71 8.60 -1.71 20.72
N GLU A 72 9.12 -0.67 20.05
CA GLU A 72 8.83 0.70 20.41
C GLU A 72 7.32 0.98 20.21
N PRO A 73 6.64 1.53 21.25
CA PRO A 73 5.21 1.81 21.14
C PRO A 73 4.89 2.85 20.06
N VAL A 74 3.78 2.61 19.35
CA VAL A 74 3.23 3.55 18.38
C VAL A 74 1.80 3.87 18.82
N ARG A 75 1.52 5.14 19.16
CA ARG A 75 0.28 5.52 19.82
C ARG A 75 -0.69 6.32 18.96
N ALA A 76 -0.22 6.94 17.89
CA ALA A 76 -1.00 7.87 17.09
C ALA A 76 -1.29 7.37 15.69
N LEU A 77 -1.12 6.06 15.44
CA LEU A 77 -1.34 5.47 14.13
C LEU A 77 -2.44 4.40 14.25
N GLU A 78 -3.65 4.77 13.85
CA GLU A 78 -4.82 3.91 13.96
C GLU A 78 -5.10 3.22 12.63
N GLY A 79 -4.74 1.93 12.54
CA GLY A 79 -4.86 1.14 11.32
C GLY A 79 -6.23 1.19 10.65
N PRO A 80 -7.36 1.02 11.40
CA PRO A 80 -8.68 1.03 10.78
C PRO A 80 -9.00 2.27 9.95
N ALA A 81 -8.40 3.42 10.27
CA ALA A 81 -8.61 4.66 9.52
C ALA A 81 -8.03 4.61 8.10
N TYR A 82 -7.16 3.65 7.82
CA TYR A 82 -6.46 3.51 6.52
C TYR A 82 -6.89 2.30 5.73
N LEU A 83 -7.78 1.46 6.26
CA LEU A 83 -8.17 0.23 5.57
C LEU A 83 -8.93 0.49 4.27
N GLY A 84 -9.98 1.30 4.33
CA GLY A 84 -10.78 1.58 3.14
C GLY A 84 -11.13 0.30 2.38
N THR A 85 -10.61 0.15 1.17
CA THR A 85 -10.81 -1.04 0.34
C THR A 85 -9.70 -2.08 0.46
N LEU A 86 -8.68 -1.81 1.29
CA LEU A 86 -7.49 -2.67 1.36
C LEU A 86 -7.78 -4.08 1.88
N ASP A 87 -8.74 -4.23 2.78
CA ASP A 87 -9.13 -5.54 3.31
C ASP A 87 -10.39 -6.11 2.67
N ALA A 88 -10.92 -5.46 1.65
CA ALA A 88 -12.10 -5.90 0.94
C ALA A 88 -11.74 -6.92 -0.16
N GLU A 89 -12.69 -7.80 -0.48
CA GLU A 89 -12.52 -8.72 -1.61
C GLU A 89 -12.47 -7.93 -2.92
N PRO A 90 -11.65 -8.38 -3.89
CA PRO A 90 -11.57 -7.70 -5.18
C PRO A 90 -12.92 -7.63 -5.90
N VAL A 91 -13.24 -6.46 -6.44
CA VAL A 91 -14.38 -6.28 -7.33
C VAL A 91 -14.12 -7.07 -8.61
N THR A 92 -15.13 -7.79 -9.09
CA THR A 92 -14.98 -8.73 -10.21
C THR A 92 -15.47 -8.19 -11.55
N THR A 93 -15.77 -6.90 -11.62
CA THR A 93 -16.24 -6.25 -12.86
C THR A 93 -15.43 -4.99 -13.15
N TRP A 94 -15.32 -4.65 -14.42
CA TRP A 94 -14.71 -3.41 -14.89
C TRP A 94 -15.82 -2.35 -15.07
N PRO A 95 -15.63 -1.06 -14.71
CA PRO A 95 -14.41 -0.44 -14.17
C PRO A 95 -14.30 -0.49 -12.65
N GLY A 96 -15.23 -1.13 -11.96
CA GLY A 96 -15.24 -1.20 -10.49
C GLY A 96 -13.93 -1.67 -9.90
N ALA A 97 -13.27 -2.64 -10.54
CA ALA A 97 -11.99 -3.17 -10.06
C ALA A 97 -10.89 -2.11 -10.03
N VAL A 98 -10.82 -1.25 -11.04
CA VAL A 98 -9.81 -0.20 -11.06
C VAL A 98 -10.20 0.96 -10.14
N GLU A 99 -11.48 1.23 -9.97
CA GLU A 99 -11.93 2.23 -8.99
C GLU A 99 -11.56 1.81 -7.57
N GLN A 100 -11.69 0.52 -7.26
CA GLN A 100 -11.24 -0.03 -5.99
C GLN A 100 -9.72 0.14 -5.80
N LEU A 101 -8.95 -0.15 -6.85
CA LEU A 101 -7.50 0.03 -6.81
C LEU A 101 -7.11 1.50 -6.57
N ILE A 102 -7.79 2.43 -7.24
CA ILE A 102 -7.55 3.87 -7.06
C ILE A 102 -7.71 4.24 -5.58
N GLN A 103 -8.80 3.79 -4.96
CA GLN A 103 -9.04 4.06 -3.55
C GLN A 103 -7.96 3.41 -2.67
N ALA A 104 -7.58 2.19 -2.97
CA ALA A 104 -6.52 1.48 -2.23
C ALA A 104 -5.18 2.21 -2.32
N GLU A 105 -4.84 2.74 -3.49
CA GLU A 105 -3.62 3.53 -3.66
C GLU A 105 -3.64 4.79 -2.79
N GLU A 106 -4.78 5.47 -2.74
CA GLU A 106 -4.91 6.67 -1.92
C GLU A 106 -4.85 6.36 -0.42
N ASP A 107 -5.49 5.28 0.00
CA ASP A 107 -5.47 4.85 1.41
C ASP A 107 -4.05 4.44 1.83
N THR A 108 -3.35 3.72 0.97
CA THR A 108 -1.96 3.32 1.21
C THR A 108 -1.04 4.54 1.28
N ALA A 109 -1.25 5.52 0.41
CA ALA A 109 -0.48 6.76 0.44
C ALA A 109 -0.67 7.50 1.77
N ARG A 110 -1.91 7.61 2.24
CA ARG A 110 -2.20 8.23 3.54
C ARG A 110 -1.49 7.49 4.68
N TYR A 111 -1.50 6.16 4.62
CA TYR A 111 -0.83 5.35 5.64
C TYR A 111 0.68 5.59 5.62
N HIS A 112 1.31 5.56 4.44
CA HIS A 112 2.76 5.78 4.32
C HIS A 112 3.17 7.16 4.86
N ASP A 113 2.41 8.20 4.56
CA ASP A 113 2.68 9.54 5.09
C ASP A 113 2.54 9.58 6.60
N ALA A 114 1.49 8.98 7.15
CA ALA A 114 1.27 8.93 8.59
C ALA A 114 2.35 8.11 9.29
N PHE A 115 2.75 6.99 8.71
CA PHE A 115 3.81 6.14 9.24
C PHE A 115 5.14 6.88 9.25
N ALA A 116 5.49 7.56 8.18
CA ALA A 116 6.71 8.37 8.10
C ALA A 116 6.70 9.48 9.17
N ALA A 117 5.57 10.13 9.36
CA ALA A 117 5.43 11.21 10.34
C ALA A 117 5.51 10.68 11.79
N GLN A 118 4.83 9.58 12.10
CA GLN A 118 4.76 9.05 13.47
C GLN A 118 6.01 8.28 13.87
N CYS A 119 6.66 7.61 12.93
CA CYS A 119 7.79 6.72 13.20
C CYS A 119 9.11 7.24 12.61
N GLY A 120 9.17 8.52 12.25
CA GLY A 120 10.36 9.11 11.60
C GLY A 120 11.63 8.95 12.41
N ALA A 121 11.56 9.04 13.74
CA ALA A 121 12.72 8.88 14.61
C ALA A 121 13.32 7.46 14.54
N ILE A 122 12.47 6.43 14.36
CA ILE A 122 12.91 5.05 14.22
C ILE A 122 13.33 4.77 12.78
N LEU A 123 12.55 5.27 11.81
CA LEU A 123 12.79 5.04 10.39
C LEU A 123 14.07 5.71 9.90
N GLY A 124 14.42 6.88 10.45
CA GLY A 124 15.55 7.65 9.98
C GLY A 124 15.39 8.01 8.49
N ASP A 125 16.39 7.71 7.68
CA ASP A 125 16.37 7.99 6.25
C ASP A 125 15.25 7.25 5.50
N ARG A 126 14.76 6.13 6.05
CA ARG A 126 13.68 5.36 5.42
C ARG A 126 12.35 6.11 5.41
N ALA A 127 12.17 7.11 6.29
CA ALA A 127 10.97 7.96 6.28
C ALA A 127 10.75 8.58 4.90
N ARG A 128 11.82 9.03 4.26
CA ARG A 128 11.75 9.60 2.91
C ARG A 128 11.28 8.57 1.87
N SER A 129 11.67 7.31 2.03
CA SER A 129 11.22 6.24 1.14
C SER A 129 9.71 6.05 1.23
N PHE A 130 9.15 6.10 2.44
CA PHE A 130 7.70 6.01 2.62
C PHE A 130 6.98 7.22 2.06
N GLU A 131 7.54 8.42 2.22
CA GLU A 131 6.97 9.63 1.63
C GLU A 131 7.00 9.58 0.09
N LYS A 132 8.08 9.06 -0.49
CA LYS A 132 8.19 8.85 -1.94
C LYS A 132 7.18 7.82 -2.43
N SER A 133 6.99 6.75 -1.68
CA SER A 133 5.99 5.73 -2.01
C SER A 133 4.58 6.32 -1.97
N ALA A 134 4.28 7.15 -0.97
CA ALA A 134 2.99 7.83 -0.88
C ALA A 134 2.74 8.72 -2.09
N LYS A 135 3.75 9.49 -2.51
CA LYS A 135 3.64 10.34 -3.68
C LYS A 135 3.40 9.50 -4.94
N GLN A 136 4.14 8.42 -5.11
CA GLN A 136 3.98 7.53 -6.27
C GLN A 136 2.60 6.90 -6.30
N ASP A 137 2.07 6.49 -5.15
CA ASP A 137 0.73 5.91 -5.06
C ASP A 137 -0.34 6.94 -5.46
N ARG A 138 -0.20 8.19 -5.04
CA ARG A 138 -1.09 9.26 -5.47
C ARG A 138 -0.98 9.53 -6.97
N ASP A 139 0.23 9.46 -7.52
CA ASP A 139 0.45 9.61 -8.96
C ASP A 139 -0.23 8.47 -9.72
N TYR A 140 -0.13 7.24 -9.26
CA TYR A 140 -0.86 6.11 -9.85
C TYR A 140 -2.37 6.32 -9.79
N ALA A 141 -2.89 6.74 -8.65
CA ALA A 141 -4.32 7.01 -8.52
C ALA A 141 -4.78 8.05 -9.55
N ALA A 142 -4.02 9.13 -9.73
CA ALA A 142 -4.32 10.17 -10.70
C ALA A 142 -4.23 9.66 -12.14
N GLU A 143 -3.20 8.87 -12.46
CA GLU A 143 -3.04 8.29 -13.79
C GLU A 143 -4.17 7.34 -14.15
N LEU A 144 -4.55 6.48 -13.21
CA LEU A 144 -5.65 5.52 -13.41
C LEU A 144 -6.98 6.26 -13.61
N ARG A 145 -7.22 7.34 -12.86
CA ARG A 145 -8.41 8.17 -13.07
C ARG A 145 -8.43 8.79 -14.46
N ARG A 146 -7.30 9.29 -14.93
CA ARG A 146 -7.21 9.87 -16.28
C ARG A 146 -7.51 8.83 -17.35
N LEU A 147 -7.02 7.61 -17.18
CA LEU A 147 -7.29 6.52 -18.14
C LEU A 147 -8.77 6.11 -18.14
N LEU A 148 -9.45 6.24 -17.02
CA LEU A 148 -10.90 5.97 -16.94
C LEU A 148 -11.72 7.04 -17.68
N GLY A 149 -11.20 8.23 -17.80
CA GLY A 149 -11.84 9.34 -18.48
C GLY A 149 -12.66 10.23 -17.57
#